data_2cde48491eee9dc925b32806b25ff458
#
_entry.id   2cde48491eee9dc925b32806b25ff458
#
_cell.length_a   1.000
_cell.length_b   1.000
_cell.length_c   1.000
_cell.angle_alpha   90.00
_cell.angle_beta   90.00
_cell.angle_gamma   90.00
#
_symmetry.space_group_name_H-M   'P 1'
#
loop_
_entity.id
_entity.type
_entity.pdbx_description
1 polymer ?
#
loop_
_entity_poly.entity_id
_entity_poly.type
_entity_poly.pdbx_seq_one_letter_code
_entity_poly.pdbx_strand_id
1 'polypeptide(L)'
;MKGRFQVARGKWQFKFRAQNLRLTSCDLRLAIRNLQSGFTLTELIVVIAVLSVLAGTLLSRVWFYQEQAEKAAMAGVASAIQGALVMQYGRLLVRGMEPEVTALATDNPMRWLAKQPRNYSGEFYDPTPRSVAPGNWMFDLKTRELVYVLDRTGHFIPGNDGQKWIRYRVNLMNAPPLGAPGNTPKEFAGVLFEPTVPYRWFD
;
A
#
# COMPACT_ATOMS: atom_id res chain seq x y z
N MET A 1 -58.96 32.54 24.00
CA MET A 1 -59.03 31.19 24.59
C MET A 1 -57.57 30.66 24.75
N LYS A 2 -57.10 30.65 26.01
CA LYS A 2 -55.74 30.22 26.36
C LYS A 2 -55.79 28.74 26.81
N GLY A 3 -55.27 27.82 26.03
CA GLY A 3 -55.05 26.41 26.43
C GLY A 3 -53.71 26.24 27.10
N ARG A 4 -53.71 25.96 28.41
CA ARG A 4 -52.55 25.60 29.20
C ARG A 4 -52.27 24.11 28.99
N PHE A 5 -51.10 23.77 28.45
CA PHE A 5 -50.55 22.42 28.51
C PHE A 5 -49.81 22.24 29.85
N GLN A 6 -50.32 21.38 30.72
CA GLN A 6 -49.62 20.91 31.91
C GLN A 6 -48.84 19.65 31.54
N VAL A 7 -47.52 19.72 31.69
CA VAL A 7 -46.65 18.57 31.58
C VAL A 7 -46.61 17.86 32.95
N ALA A 8 -47.23 16.69 33.02
CA ALA A 8 -47.11 15.82 34.20
C ALA A 8 -45.74 15.12 34.20
N ARG A 9 -44.96 15.37 35.23
CA ARG A 9 -43.71 14.65 35.50
C ARG A 9 -44.04 13.24 36.03
N GLY A 10 -44.03 12.25 35.12
CA GLY A 10 -44.09 10.83 35.49
C GLY A 10 -42.73 10.34 36.00
N LYS A 11 -42.54 10.19 37.29
CA LYS A 11 -41.45 9.45 37.86
C LYS A 11 -41.71 7.96 37.69
N TRP A 12 -40.98 7.30 36.80
CA TRP A 12 -40.95 5.85 36.73
C TRP A 12 -40.11 5.31 37.89
N GLN A 13 -40.80 4.80 38.93
CA GLN A 13 -40.14 4.03 40.01
C GLN A 13 -40.11 2.55 39.59
N PHE A 14 -38.99 2.09 39.14
CA PHE A 14 -38.73 0.65 39.03
C PHE A 14 -38.51 0.07 40.44
N LYS A 15 -39.57 -0.60 40.97
CA LYS A 15 -39.41 -1.46 42.15
C LYS A 15 -38.64 -2.71 41.72
N PHE A 16 -37.34 -2.71 41.93
CA PHE A 16 -36.57 -3.97 41.94
C PHE A 16 -36.98 -4.77 43.17
N ARG A 17 -37.74 -5.83 42.94
CA ARG A 17 -37.99 -6.88 43.92
C ARG A 17 -36.71 -7.68 44.05
N ALA A 18 -35.87 -7.35 45.01
CA ALA A 18 -34.71 -8.14 45.38
C ALA A 18 -35.21 -9.49 45.90
N GLN A 19 -35.26 -10.50 45.02
CA GLN A 19 -35.32 -11.88 45.47
C GLN A 19 -33.93 -12.19 46.05
N ASN A 20 -33.91 -12.38 47.37
CA ASN A 20 -32.73 -12.84 48.08
C ASN A 20 -32.37 -14.26 47.63
N LEU A 21 -31.65 -14.35 46.51
CA LEU A 21 -30.89 -15.55 46.18
C LEU A 21 -29.70 -15.60 47.12
N ARG A 22 -29.91 -16.24 48.28
CA ARG A 22 -28.81 -16.72 49.12
C ARG A 22 -28.09 -17.82 48.35
N LEU A 23 -27.20 -17.42 47.47
CA LEU A 23 -26.16 -18.32 46.98
C LEU A 23 -25.27 -18.63 48.18
N THR A 24 -25.46 -19.80 48.76
CA THR A 24 -24.58 -20.29 49.83
C THR A 24 -23.19 -20.42 49.23
N SER A 25 -22.20 -19.91 49.96
CA SER A 25 -20.77 -19.89 49.54
C SER A 25 -20.20 -21.28 49.20
N CYS A 26 -20.94 -22.35 49.43
CA CYS A 26 -20.64 -23.71 49.00
C CYS A 26 -20.85 -23.95 47.50
N ASP A 27 -21.90 -23.39 46.90
CA ASP A 27 -22.20 -23.66 45.47
C ASP A 27 -21.19 -22.98 44.51
N LEU A 28 -20.66 -21.81 44.92
CA LEU A 28 -19.65 -21.11 44.15
C LEU A 28 -18.29 -21.82 44.18
N ARG A 29 -17.96 -22.50 45.29
CA ARG A 29 -16.71 -23.29 45.40
C ARG A 29 -16.73 -24.58 44.61
N LEU A 30 -17.90 -25.19 44.43
CA LEU A 30 -18.06 -26.38 43.59
C LEU A 30 -18.00 -26.05 42.10
N ALA A 31 -18.54 -24.90 41.67
CA ALA A 31 -18.46 -24.45 40.28
C ALA A 31 -17.03 -24.10 39.84
N ILE A 32 -16.21 -23.54 40.75
CA ILE A 32 -14.81 -23.19 40.45
C ILE A 32 -13.89 -24.42 40.44
N ARG A 33 -14.27 -25.48 41.19
CA ARG A 33 -13.45 -26.69 41.30
C ARG A 33 -13.44 -27.53 40.02
N ASN A 34 -14.43 -27.39 39.15
CA ASN A 34 -14.52 -28.10 37.88
C ASN A 34 -13.78 -27.40 36.72
N LEU A 35 -13.18 -26.21 36.95
CA LEU A 35 -12.43 -25.48 35.94
C LEU A 35 -10.92 -25.74 35.97
N GLN A 36 -10.45 -26.61 36.88
CA GLN A 36 -9.04 -26.97 36.99
C GLN A 36 -8.76 -28.35 36.34
N SER A 37 -9.35 -28.64 35.20
CA SER A 37 -8.83 -29.71 34.36
C SER A 37 -7.57 -29.22 33.67
N GLY A 38 -6.41 -29.49 34.23
CA GLY A 38 -5.12 -29.30 33.56
C GLY A 38 -5.11 -30.08 32.25
N PHE A 39 -4.51 -29.51 31.23
CA PHE A 39 -4.31 -30.18 29.94
C PHE A 39 -3.63 -31.54 30.14
N THR A 40 -4.19 -32.58 29.55
CA THR A 40 -3.54 -33.89 29.54
C THR A 40 -2.33 -33.84 28.60
N LEU A 41 -1.30 -34.64 28.91
CA LEU A 41 -0.12 -34.74 28.05
C LEU A 41 -0.48 -35.17 26.61
N THR A 42 -1.47 -36.02 26.46
CA THR A 42 -2.00 -36.46 25.16
C THR A 42 -2.66 -35.29 24.39
N GLU A 43 -3.42 -34.44 25.06
CA GLU A 43 -4.06 -33.27 24.44
C GLU A 43 -3.01 -32.28 23.94
N LEU A 44 -1.94 -32.06 24.72
CA LEU A 44 -0.82 -31.20 24.31
C LEU A 44 -0.12 -31.77 23.06
N ILE A 45 0.12 -33.09 22.99
CA ILE A 45 0.73 -33.74 21.83
C ILE A 45 -0.14 -33.58 20.58
N VAL A 46 -1.46 -33.79 20.71
CA VAL A 46 -2.39 -33.61 19.60
C VAL A 46 -2.42 -32.16 19.11
N VAL A 47 -2.47 -31.20 20.03
CA VAL A 47 -2.43 -29.75 19.66
C VAL A 47 -1.15 -29.40 18.92
N ILE A 48 0.02 -29.85 19.41
CA ILE A 48 1.30 -29.60 18.75
C ILE A 48 1.33 -30.24 17.36
N ALA A 49 0.82 -31.45 17.21
CA ALA A 49 0.76 -32.13 15.92
C ALA A 49 -0.12 -31.35 14.91
N VAL A 50 -1.30 -30.93 15.31
CA VAL A 50 -2.20 -30.14 14.47
C VAL A 50 -1.58 -28.78 14.11
N LEU A 51 -1.02 -28.06 15.08
CA LEU A 51 -0.36 -26.77 14.84
C LEU A 51 0.83 -26.93 13.89
N SER A 52 1.61 -28.01 14.00
CA SER A 52 2.75 -28.28 13.13
C SER A 52 2.33 -28.46 11.67
N VAL A 53 1.25 -29.20 11.43
CA VAL A 53 0.70 -29.39 10.07
C VAL A 53 0.17 -28.07 9.50
N LEU A 54 -0.57 -27.29 10.31
CA LEU A 54 -1.10 -25.99 9.91
C LEU A 54 0.05 -25.00 9.63
N ALA A 55 1.05 -24.94 10.49
CA ALA A 55 2.21 -24.08 10.28
C ALA A 55 2.98 -24.43 9.01
N GLY A 56 3.19 -25.72 8.73
CA GLY A 56 3.85 -26.19 7.52
C GLY A 56 3.13 -25.79 6.23
N THR A 57 1.80 -25.87 6.21
CA THR A 57 1.00 -25.47 5.05
C THR A 57 0.92 -23.94 4.88
N LEU A 58 0.83 -23.19 5.98
CA LEU A 58 0.78 -21.72 5.94
C LEU A 58 2.12 -21.12 5.51
N LEU A 59 3.23 -21.65 6.05
CA LEU A 59 4.55 -21.06 5.82
C LEU A 59 4.93 -21.05 4.33
N SER A 60 4.55 -22.07 3.57
CA SER A 60 4.78 -22.14 2.13
C SER A 60 4.05 -21.03 1.34
N ARG A 61 2.92 -20.53 1.86
CA ARG A 61 2.12 -19.48 1.24
C ARG A 61 2.60 -18.05 1.57
N VAL A 62 3.27 -17.88 2.72
CA VAL A 62 3.72 -16.57 3.19
C VAL A 62 4.67 -15.91 2.18
N TRP A 63 5.63 -16.64 1.64
CA TRP A 63 6.57 -16.12 0.65
C TRP A 63 5.90 -15.55 -0.60
N PHE A 64 4.91 -16.26 -1.11
CA PHE A 64 4.13 -15.82 -2.26
C PHE A 64 3.37 -14.52 -1.97
N TYR A 65 2.67 -14.43 -0.83
CA TYR A 65 1.94 -13.22 -0.47
C TYR A 65 2.85 -12.03 -0.17
N GLN A 66 4.03 -12.26 0.38
CA GLN A 66 5.00 -11.19 0.62
C GLN A 66 5.52 -10.59 -0.69
N GLU A 67 5.77 -11.41 -1.71
CA GLU A 67 6.18 -10.94 -3.03
C GLU A 67 5.04 -10.18 -3.73
N GLN A 68 3.79 -10.64 -3.62
CA GLN A 68 2.63 -9.91 -4.11
C GLN A 68 2.43 -8.57 -3.40
N ALA A 69 2.63 -8.53 -2.09
CA ALA A 69 2.56 -7.29 -1.31
C ALA A 69 3.64 -6.29 -1.75
N GLU A 70 4.85 -6.76 -2.05
CA GLU A 70 5.92 -5.92 -2.61
C GLU A 70 5.53 -5.33 -3.97
N LYS A 71 5.01 -6.16 -4.90
CA LYS A 71 4.49 -5.69 -6.20
C LYS A 71 3.42 -4.62 -6.01
N ALA A 72 2.46 -4.86 -5.13
CA ALA A 72 1.36 -3.93 -4.86
C ALA A 72 1.87 -2.61 -4.23
N ALA A 73 2.81 -2.68 -3.30
CA ALA A 73 3.41 -1.49 -2.68
C ALA A 73 4.19 -0.65 -3.70
N MET A 74 4.99 -1.30 -4.55
CA MET A 74 5.71 -0.65 -5.65
C MET A 74 4.74 0.03 -6.62
N ALA A 75 3.70 -0.69 -7.07
CA ALA A 75 2.67 -0.15 -7.97
C ALA A 75 1.92 1.03 -7.34
N GLY A 76 1.67 0.99 -6.04
CA GLY A 76 1.07 2.10 -5.29
C GLY A 76 1.93 3.37 -5.33
N VAL A 77 3.24 3.25 -5.14
CA VAL A 77 4.17 4.38 -5.26
C VAL A 77 4.20 4.91 -6.70
N ALA A 78 4.29 4.02 -7.70
CA ALA A 78 4.28 4.42 -9.12
C ALA A 78 2.98 5.17 -9.48
N SER A 79 1.82 4.72 -9.02
CA SER A 79 0.54 5.39 -9.21
C SER A 79 0.48 6.77 -8.53
N ALA A 80 1.04 6.89 -7.32
CA ALA A 80 1.12 8.17 -6.61
C ALA A 80 2.01 9.17 -7.37
N ILE A 81 3.13 8.71 -7.93
CA ILE A 81 4.01 9.51 -8.77
C ILE A 81 3.27 9.96 -10.04
N GLN A 82 2.58 9.05 -10.73
CA GLN A 82 1.78 9.39 -11.90
C GLN A 82 0.74 10.47 -11.58
N GLY A 83 0.03 10.36 -10.45
CA GLY A 83 -0.92 11.37 -10.00
C GLY A 83 -0.26 12.73 -9.73
N ALA A 84 0.89 12.74 -9.06
CA ALA A 84 1.64 13.97 -8.79
C ALA A 84 2.14 14.64 -10.07
N LEU A 85 2.62 13.85 -11.05
CA LEU A 85 3.04 14.32 -12.37
C LEU A 85 1.90 15.00 -13.13
N VAL A 86 0.73 14.35 -13.18
CA VAL A 86 -0.46 14.91 -13.86
C VAL A 86 -0.86 16.24 -13.21
N MET A 87 -0.79 16.33 -11.87
CA MET A 87 -1.08 17.58 -11.16
C MET A 87 -0.06 18.68 -11.48
N GLN A 88 1.23 18.36 -11.54
CA GLN A 88 2.27 19.34 -11.89
C GLN A 88 2.14 19.79 -13.35
N TYR A 89 1.93 18.85 -14.25
CA TYR A 89 1.65 19.14 -15.66
C TYR A 89 0.46 20.11 -15.81
N GLY A 90 -0.68 19.80 -15.17
CA GLY A 90 -1.84 20.68 -15.20
C GLY A 90 -1.57 22.09 -14.64
N ARG A 91 -0.76 22.21 -13.57
CA ARG A 91 -0.34 23.51 -13.02
C ARG A 91 0.48 24.32 -14.00
N LEU A 92 1.42 23.68 -14.71
CA LEU A 92 2.26 24.36 -15.70
C LEU A 92 1.44 24.86 -16.88
N LEU A 93 0.50 24.05 -17.38
CA LEU A 93 -0.42 24.46 -18.45
C LEU A 93 -1.26 25.69 -18.07
N VAL A 94 -1.88 25.66 -16.89
CA VAL A 94 -2.72 26.79 -16.41
C VAL A 94 -1.92 28.08 -16.26
N ARG A 95 -0.59 27.99 -15.99
CA ARG A 95 0.30 29.13 -15.87
C ARG A 95 0.91 29.59 -17.22
N GLY A 96 0.68 28.89 -18.30
CA GLY A 96 1.30 29.15 -19.60
C GLY A 96 2.81 28.88 -19.63
N MET A 97 3.30 28.00 -18.73
CA MET A 97 4.72 27.68 -18.59
C MET A 97 5.08 26.41 -19.37
N GLU A 98 4.71 26.35 -20.64
CA GLU A 98 4.96 25.20 -21.51
C GLU A 98 6.43 24.78 -21.61
N PRO A 99 7.42 25.70 -21.66
CA PRO A 99 8.83 25.31 -21.70
C PRO A 99 9.27 24.50 -20.47
N GLU A 100 8.64 24.73 -19.31
CA GLU A 100 8.96 24.03 -18.06
C GLU A 100 8.39 22.60 -18.03
N VAL A 101 7.46 22.24 -18.93
CA VAL A 101 6.93 20.90 -19.06
C VAL A 101 8.04 19.90 -19.40
N THR A 102 9.03 20.31 -20.20
CA THR A 102 10.17 19.45 -20.55
C THR A 102 11.04 19.11 -19.35
N ALA A 103 11.09 19.97 -18.33
CA ALA A 103 11.83 19.72 -17.10
C ALA A 103 11.23 18.54 -16.31
N LEU A 104 9.91 18.28 -16.44
CA LEU A 104 9.27 17.14 -15.79
C LEU A 104 9.88 15.79 -16.18
N ALA A 105 10.38 15.67 -17.42
CA ALA A 105 11.01 14.44 -17.91
C ALA A 105 12.42 14.21 -17.37
N THR A 106 13.08 15.27 -16.87
CA THR A 106 14.47 15.22 -16.40
C THR A 106 14.61 15.32 -14.91
N ASP A 107 13.59 15.88 -14.24
CA ASP A 107 13.57 16.02 -12.80
C ASP A 107 13.24 14.73 -12.08
N ASN A 108 13.65 14.67 -10.81
CA ASN A 108 13.36 13.54 -9.95
C ASN A 108 11.89 13.54 -9.52
N PRO A 109 11.07 12.58 -9.98
CA PRO A 109 9.64 12.56 -9.71
C PRO A 109 9.30 12.37 -8.21
N MET A 110 10.21 11.84 -7.40
CA MET A 110 10.02 11.71 -5.95
C MET A 110 9.88 13.06 -5.23
N ARG A 111 10.38 14.15 -5.82
CA ARG A 111 10.29 15.50 -5.25
C ARG A 111 8.87 16.09 -5.32
N TRP A 112 8.02 15.56 -6.20
CA TRP A 112 6.65 16.05 -6.38
C TRP A 112 5.63 15.36 -5.48
N LEU A 113 6.03 14.29 -4.79
CA LEU A 113 5.19 13.64 -3.81
C LEU A 113 5.05 14.52 -2.56
N ALA A 114 3.84 14.62 -2.02
CA ALA A 114 3.57 15.31 -0.76
C ALA A 114 4.38 14.71 0.40
N LYS A 115 4.65 13.42 0.34
CA LYS A 115 5.52 12.70 1.27
C LYS A 115 6.29 11.62 0.52
N GLN A 116 7.60 11.66 0.63
CA GLN A 116 8.46 10.63 0.06
C GLN A 116 8.25 9.29 0.78
N PRO A 117 8.26 8.15 0.06
CA PRO A 117 8.22 6.82 0.65
C PRO A 117 9.41 6.60 1.59
N ARG A 118 9.21 5.83 2.66
CA ARG A 118 10.29 5.54 3.62
C ARG A 118 11.45 4.76 3.02
N ASN A 119 11.17 4.01 1.96
CA ASN A 119 12.14 3.22 1.21
C ASN A 119 12.74 3.96 0.00
N TYR A 120 12.71 5.30 0.01
CA TYR A 120 13.46 6.09 -0.95
C TYR A 120 14.86 6.41 -0.41
N SER A 121 15.90 5.95 -1.12
CA SER A 121 17.31 6.06 -0.69
C SER A 121 18.02 7.32 -1.20
N GLY A 122 17.37 8.09 -2.10
CA GLY A 122 17.96 9.32 -2.64
C GLY A 122 18.40 9.22 -4.10
N GLU A 123 19.29 10.14 -4.47
CA GLU A 123 19.79 10.31 -5.84
C GLU A 123 21.21 9.77 -5.94
N PHE A 124 21.49 9.00 -6.98
CA PHE A 124 22.79 8.40 -7.25
C PHE A 124 23.20 8.68 -8.70
N TYR A 125 24.48 8.72 -8.96
CA TYR A 125 25.01 8.83 -10.31
C TYR A 125 25.49 7.46 -10.79
N ASP A 126 24.86 6.95 -11.87
CA ASP A 126 25.17 5.65 -12.48
C ASP A 126 25.12 4.47 -11.48
N PRO A 127 24.00 4.28 -10.74
CA PRO A 127 23.93 3.27 -9.70
C PRO A 127 23.86 1.85 -10.27
N THR A 128 24.25 0.89 -9.45
CA THR A 128 24.06 -0.54 -9.68
C THR A 128 22.96 -1.09 -8.79
N PRO A 129 22.43 -2.31 -9.03
CA PRO A 129 21.44 -2.92 -8.13
C PRO A 129 21.95 -3.12 -6.69
N ARG A 130 23.26 -3.02 -6.47
CA ARG A 130 23.88 -3.12 -5.15
C ARG A 130 24.09 -1.78 -4.45
N SER A 131 23.79 -0.67 -5.11
CA SER A 131 23.97 0.68 -4.55
C SER A 131 23.02 0.98 -3.40
N VAL A 132 21.88 0.31 -3.34
CA VAL A 132 20.88 0.42 -2.28
C VAL A 132 20.41 -0.97 -1.83
N ALA A 133 19.84 -1.05 -0.63
CA ALA A 133 19.25 -2.29 -0.15
C ALA A 133 18.04 -2.71 -1.01
N PRO A 134 17.77 -4.02 -1.17
CA PRO A 134 16.56 -4.50 -1.82
C PRO A 134 15.29 -3.91 -1.19
N GLY A 135 14.23 -3.75 -1.99
CA GLY A 135 12.99 -3.11 -1.59
C GLY A 135 13.02 -1.58 -1.59
N ASN A 136 14.11 -0.96 -2.06
CA ASN A 136 14.27 0.50 -2.05
C ASN A 136 14.21 1.12 -3.44
N TRP A 137 13.77 2.38 -3.44
CA TRP A 137 13.79 3.27 -4.59
C TRP A 137 15.06 4.12 -4.60
N MET A 138 15.59 4.40 -5.76
CA MET A 138 16.67 5.35 -6.00
C MET A 138 16.45 6.08 -7.33
N PHE A 139 16.97 7.29 -7.45
CA PHE A 139 16.94 8.04 -8.69
C PHE A 139 18.32 8.07 -9.33
N ASP A 140 18.40 7.63 -10.57
CA ASP A 140 19.62 7.66 -11.36
C ASP A 140 19.77 9.01 -12.09
N LEU A 141 20.75 9.79 -11.69
CA LEU A 141 21.05 11.10 -12.26
C LEU A 141 21.58 11.01 -13.69
N LYS A 142 22.19 9.89 -14.08
CA LYS A 142 22.77 9.70 -15.42
C LYS A 142 21.69 9.41 -16.46
N THR A 143 20.80 8.47 -16.17
CA THR A 143 19.74 8.05 -17.09
C THR A 143 18.42 8.82 -16.88
N ARG A 144 18.30 9.58 -15.79
CA ARG A 144 17.07 10.29 -15.37
C ARG A 144 15.91 9.33 -15.15
N GLU A 145 16.20 8.19 -14.58
CA GLU A 145 15.22 7.14 -14.28
C GLU A 145 15.05 6.93 -12.80
N LEU A 146 13.83 6.62 -12.39
CA LEU A 146 13.55 6.15 -11.06
C LEU A 146 13.64 4.63 -11.05
N VAL A 147 14.46 4.09 -10.17
CA VAL A 147 14.80 2.66 -10.12
C VAL A 147 14.29 2.06 -8.84
N TYR A 148 13.61 0.93 -8.93
CA TYR A 148 13.22 0.10 -7.80
C TYR A 148 14.03 -1.19 -7.80
N VAL A 149 14.76 -1.46 -6.74
CA VAL A 149 15.51 -2.71 -6.55
C VAL A 149 14.62 -3.72 -5.84
N LEU A 150 14.36 -4.87 -6.46
CA LEU A 150 13.47 -5.87 -5.91
C LEU A 150 14.10 -6.59 -4.71
N ASP A 151 13.29 -6.84 -3.67
CA ASP A 151 13.65 -7.70 -2.54
C ASP A 151 13.33 -9.17 -2.85
N ARG A 152 12.15 -9.43 -3.43
CA ARG A 152 11.69 -10.77 -3.78
C ARG A 152 11.54 -10.93 -5.27
N THR A 153 12.20 -11.98 -5.80
CA THR A 153 12.29 -12.21 -7.25
C THR A 153 11.91 -13.63 -7.65
N GLY A 154 11.12 -14.32 -6.82
CA GLY A 154 10.74 -15.72 -7.06
C GLY A 154 9.89 -15.90 -8.33
N HIS A 155 9.00 -14.95 -8.60
CA HIS A 155 8.12 -14.93 -9.78
C HIS A 155 8.42 -13.76 -10.73
N PHE A 156 9.55 -13.09 -10.54
CA PHE A 156 9.94 -11.96 -11.37
C PHE A 156 10.77 -12.45 -12.58
N ILE A 157 10.32 -12.09 -13.77
CA ILE A 157 11.03 -12.32 -15.02
C ILE A 157 11.55 -10.96 -15.51
N PRO A 158 12.89 -10.74 -15.44
CA PRO A 158 13.47 -9.49 -15.88
C PRO A 158 13.28 -9.30 -17.39
N GLY A 159 13.32 -8.05 -17.82
CA GLY A 159 13.36 -7.73 -19.24
C GLY A 159 14.73 -8.01 -19.87
N ASN A 160 14.98 -7.36 -21.00
CA ASN A 160 16.18 -7.59 -21.78
C ASN A 160 17.50 -7.24 -21.08
N ASP A 161 17.46 -6.46 -20.00
CA ASP A 161 18.64 -6.10 -19.19
C ASP A 161 19.09 -7.19 -18.22
N GLY A 162 18.23 -8.21 -17.99
CA GLY A 162 18.49 -9.34 -17.09
C GLY A 162 18.68 -8.96 -15.62
N GLN A 163 18.40 -7.72 -15.24
CA GLN A 163 18.64 -7.19 -13.90
C GLN A 163 17.41 -7.34 -13.00
N LYS A 164 17.65 -7.46 -11.69
CA LYS A 164 16.61 -7.57 -10.66
C LYS A 164 16.18 -6.20 -10.14
N TRP A 165 15.85 -5.31 -11.03
CA TRP A 165 15.31 -3.99 -10.77
C TRP A 165 14.30 -3.59 -11.83
N ILE A 166 13.48 -2.58 -11.54
CA ILE A 166 12.54 -2.00 -12.48
C ILE A 166 12.87 -0.52 -12.62
N ARG A 167 13.07 -0.08 -13.84
CA ARG A 167 13.37 1.32 -14.17
C ARG A 167 12.14 2.00 -14.70
N TYR A 168 11.81 3.16 -14.18
CA TYR A 168 10.70 3.99 -14.59
C TYR A 168 11.22 5.30 -15.15
N ARG A 169 10.60 5.76 -16.22
CA ARG A 169 10.89 7.07 -16.83
C ARG A 169 9.62 7.87 -16.97
N VAL A 170 9.77 9.19 -16.88
CA VAL A 170 8.72 10.15 -17.23
C VAL A 170 8.78 10.42 -18.72
N ASN A 171 7.73 10.08 -19.44
CA ASN A 171 7.58 10.31 -20.86
C ASN A 171 6.54 11.40 -21.10
N LEU A 172 6.86 12.37 -21.95
CA LEU A 172 5.95 13.41 -22.39
C LEU A 172 5.26 12.95 -23.67
N MET A 173 3.94 12.94 -23.65
CA MET A 173 3.13 12.64 -24.82
C MET A 173 2.91 13.92 -25.63
N ASN A 174 3.24 13.88 -26.91
CA ASN A 174 2.97 14.96 -27.85
C ASN A 174 1.87 14.50 -28.81
N ALA A 175 0.80 15.28 -28.92
CA ALA A 175 -0.28 15.05 -29.86
C ALA A 175 -0.57 16.32 -30.67
N PRO A 176 -1.07 16.19 -31.90
CA PRO A 176 -1.60 17.34 -32.62
C PRO A 176 -2.82 17.88 -31.87
N PRO A 177 -3.07 19.21 -31.84
CA PRO A 177 -4.28 19.79 -31.30
C PRO A 177 -5.54 19.18 -31.86
N LEU A 178 -6.57 19.02 -31.06
CA LEU A 178 -7.82 18.39 -31.46
C LEU A 178 -8.45 19.17 -32.63
N GLY A 179 -8.62 18.52 -33.79
CA GLY A 179 -9.20 19.14 -35.00
C GLY A 179 -8.22 19.92 -35.88
N ALA A 180 -6.91 19.89 -35.59
CA ALA A 180 -5.91 20.56 -36.42
C ALA A 180 -5.51 19.73 -37.64
N PRO A 181 -5.20 20.39 -38.79
CA PRO A 181 -4.65 19.70 -39.97
C PRO A 181 -3.32 19.02 -39.59
N GLY A 182 -3.04 17.86 -40.21
CA GLY A 182 -1.95 16.94 -39.86
C GLY A 182 -0.50 17.50 -39.87
N ASN A 183 -0.31 18.79 -40.14
CA ASN A 183 0.99 19.47 -40.20
C ASN A 183 1.17 20.54 -39.12
N THR A 184 0.30 20.58 -38.11
CA THR A 184 0.41 21.51 -36.98
C THR A 184 1.49 21.07 -35.98
N PRO A 185 2.18 22.03 -35.32
CA PRO A 185 3.12 21.71 -34.24
C PRO A 185 2.44 20.84 -33.17
N LYS A 186 3.12 19.78 -32.79
CA LYS A 186 2.61 18.89 -31.72
C LYS A 186 2.67 19.63 -30.38
N GLU A 187 1.55 19.72 -29.72
CA GLU A 187 1.47 20.21 -28.35
C GLU A 187 1.63 19.08 -27.34
N PHE A 188 2.07 19.41 -26.13
CA PHE A 188 2.12 18.45 -25.04
C PHE A 188 0.70 17.99 -24.69
N ALA A 189 0.40 16.71 -24.89
CA ALA A 189 -0.91 16.13 -24.63
C ALA A 189 -1.02 15.45 -23.27
N GLY A 190 0.09 15.18 -22.62
CA GLY A 190 0.10 14.51 -21.32
C GLY A 190 1.47 14.08 -20.84
N VAL A 191 1.50 13.48 -19.66
CA VAL A 191 2.70 12.95 -19.04
C VAL A 191 2.42 11.54 -18.52
N LEU A 192 3.33 10.61 -18.82
CA LEU A 192 3.26 9.22 -18.39
C LEU A 192 4.49 8.84 -17.57
N PHE A 193 4.25 8.04 -16.54
CA PHE A 193 5.30 7.40 -15.76
C PHE A 193 5.22 5.89 -15.97
N GLU A 194 6.11 5.36 -16.75
CA GLU A 194 6.05 3.97 -17.21
C GLU A 194 7.41 3.27 -17.14
N PRO A 195 7.42 1.93 -17.03
CA PRO A 195 8.66 1.19 -17.02
C PRO A 195 9.39 1.31 -18.37
N THR A 196 10.69 1.58 -18.33
CA THR A 196 11.55 1.71 -19.51
C THR A 196 11.76 0.39 -20.22
N VAL A 197 11.83 -0.70 -19.45
CA VAL A 197 11.99 -2.07 -19.97
C VAL A 197 10.78 -2.90 -19.54
N PRO A 198 10.11 -3.59 -20.49
CA PRO A 198 9.00 -4.46 -20.12
C PRO A 198 9.49 -5.62 -19.27
N TYR A 199 8.74 -5.92 -18.23
CA TYR A 199 9.00 -7.03 -17.30
C TYR A 199 7.71 -7.80 -17.04
N ARG A 200 7.82 -9.03 -16.53
CA ARG A 200 6.68 -9.80 -16.04
C ARG A 200 6.87 -10.16 -14.58
N TRP A 201 5.78 -10.03 -13.84
CA TRP A 201 5.75 -10.35 -12.41
C TRP A 201 4.39 -10.91 -12.06
N PHE A 202 4.30 -12.20 -11.77
CA PHE A 202 3.05 -12.95 -11.54
C PHE A 202 2.09 -12.96 -12.75
N ASP A 203 2.53 -13.36 -13.90
CA ASP A 203 1.67 -13.66 -15.06
C ASP A 203 1.53 -15.17 -15.23
#